data_1c9e7331d95dacef044fe390d69745e5
#
_entry.id   1c9e7331d95dacef044fe390d69745e5
#
_cell.length_a   1.000
_cell.length_b   1.000
_cell.length_c   1.000
_cell.angle_alpha   90.00
_cell.angle_beta   90.00
_cell.angle_gamma   90.00
#
_symmetry.space_group_name_H-M   'P 1'
#
loop_
_entity.id
_entity.type
_entity.pdbx_description
1 polymer ?
#
loop_
_entity_poly.entity_id
_entity_poly.type
_entity_poly.pdbx_seq_one_letter_code
_entity_poly.pdbx_strand_id
1 'polypeptide(L)'
;VRIGWLGGSSHLKDLEILSGMPGRLSTSCTGKFQFVLCGYDLRGKITEMNQQTGQQTTRDIEPHESIWYTYEKIFTENYKIVSKEYGDWLQSFKKGKYKGEEELPYRRVWTKPITTYASNYNLFDVSLAPIKEHVFNYVKSQLKVIEAGFHKKALIAQDYGPYQIDCINAVEYGGKLNSKGNCLMVETR
;
A
#
# COMPACT_ATOMS: atom_id res chain seq x y z
N VAL A 1 -2.30 0.99 15.65
CA VAL A 1 -3.09 0.52 14.48
C VAL A 1 -2.15 0.36 13.28
N ARG A 2 -2.24 -0.75 12.58
CA ARG A 2 -1.48 -1.01 11.37
C ARG A 2 -2.39 -0.85 10.17
N ILE A 3 -1.99 0.02 9.25
CA ILE A 3 -2.73 0.37 8.05
C ILE A 3 -1.96 -0.20 6.86
N GLY A 4 -2.53 -1.18 6.17
CA GLY A 4 -1.84 -1.93 5.14
C GLY A 4 -2.42 -1.79 3.75
N TRP A 5 -1.53 -1.90 2.77
CA TRP A 5 -1.88 -2.12 1.39
C TRP A 5 -1.11 -3.33 0.85
N LEU A 6 -1.81 -4.20 0.16
CA LEU A 6 -1.26 -5.40 -0.50
C LEU A 6 -1.59 -5.34 -1.99
N GLY A 7 -0.59 -5.42 -2.84
CA GLY A 7 -0.82 -5.40 -4.29
C GLY A 7 0.44 -5.61 -5.11
N GLY A 8 0.30 -5.49 -6.43
CA GLY A 8 1.37 -5.62 -7.41
C GLY A 8 1.88 -4.27 -7.93
N SER A 9 2.80 -4.33 -8.90
CA SER A 9 3.49 -3.16 -9.46
C SER A 9 2.63 -2.28 -10.40
N SER A 10 1.40 -2.68 -10.73
CA SER A 10 0.54 -1.97 -11.69
C SER A 10 -0.43 -0.96 -11.07
N HIS A 11 -0.24 -0.59 -9.79
CA HIS A 11 -1.19 0.21 -9.03
C HIS A 11 -0.74 1.65 -8.72
N LEU A 12 0.24 2.19 -9.47
CA LEU A 12 0.74 3.54 -9.17
C LEU A 12 -0.38 4.58 -9.13
N LYS A 13 -1.21 4.60 -10.15
CA LYS A 13 -2.31 5.58 -10.27
C LYS A 13 -3.34 5.45 -9.16
N ASP A 14 -3.56 4.24 -8.69
CA ASP A 14 -4.46 3.97 -7.57
C ASP A 14 -3.85 4.45 -6.25
N LEU A 15 -2.55 4.23 -6.05
CA LEU A 15 -1.83 4.63 -4.84
C LEU A 15 -1.57 6.15 -4.75
N GLU A 16 -1.45 6.85 -5.87
CA GLU A 16 -1.29 8.30 -5.91
C GLU A 16 -2.43 9.04 -5.17
N ILE A 17 -3.61 8.44 -5.07
CA ILE A 17 -4.75 8.97 -4.29
C ILE A 17 -4.39 9.13 -2.80
N LEU A 18 -3.48 8.29 -2.30
CA LEU A 18 -3.03 8.30 -0.91
C LEU A 18 -1.93 9.33 -0.62
N SER A 19 -1.46 10.07 -1.63
CA SER A 19 -0.43 11.09 -1.46
C SER A 19 -0.82 12.13 -0.40
N GLY A 20 0.12 12.46 0.49
CA GLY A 20 -0.12 13.36 1.63
C GLY A 20 -0.88 12.72 2.81
N MET A 21 -1.33 11.46 2.70
CA MET A 21 -2.01 10.77 3.79
C MET A 21 -1.14 10.62 5.03
N PRO A 22 0.14 10.20 4.94
CA PRO A 22 0.98 10.07 6.13
C PRO A 22 1.13 11.39 6.89
N GLY A 23 1.26 12.51 6.15
CA GLY A 23 1.32 13.84 6.72
C GLY A 23 0.06 14.23 7.48
N ARG A 24 -1.07 14.05 6.85
CA ARG A 24 -2.37 14.36 7.47
C ARG A 24 -2.64 13.51 8.70
N LEU A 25 -2.33 12.22 8.66
CA LEU A 25 -2.52 11.34 9.82
C LEU A 25 -1.60 11.69 10.97
N SER A 26 -0.31 12.01 10.71
CA SER A 26 0.63 12.38 11.77
C SER A 26 0.28 13.68 12.48
N THR A 27 -0.41 14.61 11.79
CA THR A 27 -0.87 15.87 12.41
C THR A 27 -2.24 15.75 13.08
N SER A 28 -3.10 14.87 12.59
CA SER A 28 -4.50 14.77 13.06
C SER A 28 -4.72 13.66 14.08
N CYS A 29 -3.82 12.66 14.14
CA CYS A 29 -3.97 11.51 15.03
C CYS A 29 -2.91 11.54 16.12
N THR A 30 -3.35 11.51 17.38
CA THR A 30 -2.45 11.39 18.54
C THR A 30 -2.03 9.94 18.82
N GLY A 31 -2.68 8.97 18.17
CA GLY A 31 -2.40 7.55 18.32
C GLY A 31 -1.20 7.06 17.52
N LYS A 32 -0.56 5.99 17.98
CA LYS A 32 0.49 5.31 17.22
C LYS A 32 -0.12 4.53 16.07
N PHE A 33 0.38 4.72 14.87
CA PHE A 33 0.03 3.93 13.69
C PHE A 33 1.29 3.53 12.92
N GLN A 34 1.17 2.45 12.16
CA GLN A 34 2.20 1.95 11.27
C GLN A 34 1.60 1.73 9.88
N PHE A 35 2.27 2.22 8.86
CA PHE A 35 1.96 1.83 7.48
C PHE A 35 2.66 0.53 7.11
N VAL A 36 1.95 -0.37 6.42
CA VAL A 36 2.48 -1.66 5.95
C VAL A 36 2.30 -1.77 4.44
N LEU A 37 3.40 -1.70 3.70
CA LEU A 37 3.42 -1.89 2.24
C LEU A 37 3.80 -3.34 1.94
N CYS A 38 2.85 -4.13 1.41
CA CYS A 38 3.05 -5.53 1.08
C CYS A 38 3.13 -5.76 -0.43
N GLY A 39 4.06 -6.62 -0.83
CA GLY A 39 4.28 -6.99 -2.22
C GLY A 39 5.54 -6.38 -2.82
N TYR A 40 6.39 -5.73 -2.02
CA TYR A 40 7.63 -5.12 -2.46
C TYR A 40 8.52 -6.10 -3.24
N ASP A 41 8.93 -5.71 -4.43
CA ASP A 41 9.68 -6.57 -5.33
C ASP A 41 10.71 -5.77 -6.14
N LEU A 42 11.96 -6.23 -6.11
CA LEU A 42 13.06 -5.67 -6.90
C LEU A 42 13.60 -6.67 -7.94
N ARG A 43 12.89 -7.77 -8.18
CA ARG A 43 13.26 -8.78 -9.18
C ARG A 43 12.92 -8.30 -10.58
N GLY A 44 13.54 -7.23 -11.01
CA GLY A 44 13.39 -6.69 -12.36
C GLY A 44 14.74 -6.59 -13.05
N LYS A 45 14.71 -6.58 -14.35
CA LYS A 45 15.90 -6.31 -15.19
C LYS A 45 15.58 -5.20 -16.16
N ILE A 46 16.54 -4.34 -16.38
CA ILE A 46 16.50 -3.31 -17.41
C ILE A 46 17.39 -3.74 -18.55
N THR A 47 16.83 -3.76 -19.75
CA THR A 47 17.61 -3.97 -20.98
C THR A 47 17.79 -2.62 -21.68
N GLU A 48 19.01 -2.19 -21.77
CA GLU A 48 19.42 -0.94 -22.43
C GLU A 48 20.04 -1.28 -23.79
N MET A 49 19.64 -0.57 -24.84
CA MET A 49 20.23 -0.70 -26.15
C MET A 49 21.11 0.52 -26.44
N ASN A 50 22.38 0.26 -26.69
CA ASN A 50 23.28 1.33 -27.17
C ASN A 50 22.87 1.73 -28.59
N GLN A 51 22.38 2.95 -28.74
CA GLN A 51 21.85 3.45 -30.01
C GLN A 51 22.93 3.55 -31.11
N GLN A 52 24.20 3.65 -30.77
CA GLN A 52 25.31 3.76 -31.73
C GLN A 52 25.78 2.39 -32.21
N THR A 53 25.80 1.39 -31.33
CA THR A 53 26.37 0.06 -31.63
C THR A 53 25.32 -1.02 -31.82
N GLY A 54 24.07 -0.76 -31.46
CA GLY A 54 22.99 -1.76 -31.43
C GLY A 54 23.16 -2.84 -30.35
N GLN A 55 24.18 -2.76 -29.53
CA GLN A 55 24.45 -3.74 -28.49
C GLN A 55 23.47 -3.60 -27.34
N GLN A 56 22.87 -4.73 -26.92
CA GLN A 56 22.00 -4.81 -25.76
C GLN A 56 22.76 -5.24 -24.52
N THR A 57 22.57 -4.50 -23.42
CA THR A 57 23.07 -4.86 -22.09
C THR A 57 21.89 -5.02 -21.14
N THR A 58 21.92 -6.07 -20.31
CA THR A 58 20.88 -6.32 -19.32
C THR A 58 21.50 -6.28 -17.94
N ARG A 59 20.91 -5.48 -17.06
CA ARG A 59 21.31 -5.35 -15.65
C ARG A 59 20.13 -5.47 -14.73
N ASP A 60 20.38 -5.74 -13.47
CA ASP A 60 19.35 -5.69 -12.44
C ASP A 60 18.85 -4.26 -12.22
N ILE A 61 17.58 -4.14 -11.85
CA ILE A 61 16.96 -2.85 -11.54
C ILE A 61 17.54 -2.28 -10.25
N GLU A 62 17.93 -1.01 -10.28
CA GLU A 62 18.29 -0.31 -9.07
C GLU A 62 17.04 0.07 -8.25
N PRO A 63 17.13 0.11 -6.91
CA PRO A 63 15.95 0.43 -6.08
C PRO A 63 15.20 1.70 -6.49
N HIS A 64 15.91 2.75 -6.85
CA HIS A 64 15.32 4.03 -7.24
C HIS A 64 14.65 4.04 -8.62
N GLU A 65 14.92 3.04 -9.46
CA GLU A 65 14.30 2.84 -10.77
C GLU A 65 13.02 2.00 -10.66
N SER A 66 12.81 1.36 -9.51
CA SER A 66 11.64 0.53 -9.28
C SER A 66 10.40 1.36 -8.99
N ILE A 67 9.26 0.92 -9.52
CA ILE A 67 7.95 1.47 -9.17
C ILE A 67 7.69 1.38 -7.66
N TRP A 68 8.26 0.39 -6.98
CA TRP A 68 8.14 0.20 -5.55
C TRP A 68 8.77 1.31 -4.73
N TYR A 69 9.82 1.93 -5.24
CA TYR A 69 10.40 3.13 -4.65
C TYR A 69 9.40 4.30 -4.62
N THR A 70 8.63 4.45 -5.71
CA THR A 70 7.58 5.47 -5.78
C THR A 70 6.44 5.15 -4.80
N TYR A 71 6.01 3.89 -4.70
CA TYR A 71 5.02 3.47 -3.71
C TYR A 71 5.49 3.75 -2.29
N GLU A 72 6.73 3.40 -1.99
CA GLU A 72 7.31 3.60 -0.68
C GLU A 72 7.33 5.09 -0.29
N LYS A 73 7.63 5.98 -1.24
CA LYS A 73 7.55 7.44 -1.01
C LYS A 73 6.15 7.89 -0.60
N ILE A 74 5.09 7.34 -1.20
CA ILE A 74 3.71 7.68 -0.84
C ILE A 74 3.43 7.33 0.63
N PHE A 75 3.93 6.20 1.11
CA PHE A 75 3.71 5.74 2.48
C PHE A 75 4.69 6.33 3.51
N THR A 76 5.80 6.93 3.03
CA THR A 76 6.88 7.41 3.92
C THR A 76 7.16 8.90 3.78
N GLU A 77 6.32 9.64 3.11
CA GLU A 77 6.50 11.06 2.76
C GLU A 77 7.05 11.92 3.91
N ASN A 78 6.50 11.76 5.11
CA ASN A 78 6.91 12.51 6.29
C ASN A 78 8.14 11.95 6.99
N TYR A 79 8.50 10.71 6.72
CA TYR A 79 9.58 10.02 7.43
C TYR A 79 10.87 9.98 6.61
N LYS A 80 10.80 10.42 5.34
CA LYS A 80 11.92 10.38 4.38
C LYS A 80 12.57 8.99 4.29
N ILE A 81 11.76 7.93 4.50
CA ILE A 81 12.23 6.54 4.46
C ILE A 81 12.07 6.05 3.04
N VAL A 82 13.17 5.78 2.40
CA VAL A 82 13.26 5.18 1.06
C VAL A 82 14.22 3.98 1.10
N SER A 83 14.38 3.28 0.00
CA SER A 83 15.01 1.95 -0.03
C SER A 83 16.26 1.77 0.81
N LYS A 84 17.28 2.62 0.66
CA LYS A 84 18.54 2.50 1.42
C LYS A 84 18.35 2.84 2.90
N GLU A 85 17.65 3.94 3.17
CA GLU A 85 17.41 4.43 4.52
C GLU A 85 16.56 3.46 5.34
N TYR A 86 15.60 2.77 4.69
CA TYR A 86 14.83 1.72 5.33
C TYR A 86 15.71 0.54 5.78
N GLY A 87 16.68 0.15 4.97
CA GLY A 87 17.66 -0.88 5.32
C GLY A 87 18.49 -0.50 6.56
N ASP A 88 19.01 0.72 6.57
CA ASP A 88 19.78 1.26 7.69
C ASP A 88 18.92 1.36 8.95
N TRP A 89 17.67 1.73 8.80
CA TRP A 89 16.71 1.81 9.89
C TRP A 89 16.39 0.44 10.50
N LEU A 90 16.20 -0.59 9.67
CA LEU A 90 16.05 -1.98 10.11
C LEU A 90 17.29 -2.48 10.86
N GLN A 91 18.49 -2.12 10.43
CA GLN A 91 19.72 -2.47 11.15
C GLN A 91 19.80 -1.77 12.52
N SER A 92 19.35 -0.53 12.59
CA SER A 92 19.21 0.19 13.87
C SER A 92 18.27 -0.52 14.83
N PHE A 93 17.14 -1.02 14.32
CA PHE A 93 16.18 -1.80 15.10
C PHE A 93 16.80 -3.07 15.65
N LYS A 94 17.48 -3.86 14.81
CA LYS A 94 18.20 -5.08 15.23
C LYS A 94 19.27 -4.84 16.28
N LYS A 95 19.79 -3.62 16.40
CA LYS A 95 20.74 -3.20 17.43
C LYS A 95 20.08 -2.71 18.74
N GLY A 96 18.76 -2.91 18.89
CA GLY A 96 18.04 -2.55 20.12
C GLY A 96 17.63 -1.08 20.24
N LYS A 97 17.70 -0.31 19.16
CA LYS A 97 17.26 1.10 19.14
C LYS A 97 15.75 1.24 19.31
N TYR A 98 14.97 0.27 18.82
CA TYR A 98 13.51 0.21 18.95
C TYR A 98 13.13 -1.00 19.81
N LYS A 99 12.00 -0.92 20.51
CA LYS A 99 11.51 -2.02 21.37
C LYS A 99 10.85 -3.14 20.59
N GLY A 100 10.30 -2.84 19.40
CA GLY A 100 9.64 -3.82 18.55
C GLY A 100 9.40 -3.27 17.16
N GLU A 101 9.13 -4.13 16.17
CA GLU A 101 8.79 -3.71 14.80
C GLU A 101 7.52 -2.85 14.76
N GLU A 102 6.62 -3.02 15.73
CA GLU A 102 5.38 -2.26 15.87
C GLU A 102 5.60 -0.78 16.21
N GLU A 103 6.78 -0.42 16.69
CA GLU A 103 7.15 0.98 16.97
C GLU A 103 7.60 1.73 15.72
N LEU A 104 7.88 1.02 14.65
CA LEU A 104 8.26 1.62 13.38
C LEU A 104 7.02 2.26 12.71
N PRO A 105 7.09 3.52 12.22
CA PRO A 105 5.96 4.14 11.53
C PRO A 105 5.65 3.55 10.16
N TYR A 106 6.59 2.81 9.59
CA TYR A 106 6.48 2.15 8.30
C TYR A 106 7.13 0.76 8.31
N ARG A 107 6.52 -0.19 7.60
CA ARG A 107 7.03 -1.53 7.40
C ARG A 107 6.93 -1.94 5.93
N ARG A 108 8.06 -2.34 5.34
CA ARG A 108 8.15 -2.97 4.04
C ARG A 108 8.01 -4.48 4.18
N VAL A 109 7.15 -5.09 3.37
CA VAL A 109 6.98 -6.55 3.31
C VAL A 109 7.22 -7.01 1.88
N TRP A 110 8.18 -7.89 1.71
CA TRP A 110 8.54 -8.47 0.42
C TRP A 110 7.41 -9.27 -0.18
N THR A 111 7.39 -9.34 -1.50
CA THR A 111 6.46 -10.18 -2.25
C THR A 111 6.56 -11.64 -1.82
N LYS A 112 5.44 -12.34 -1.87
CA LYS A 112 5.33 -13.76 -1.55
C LYS A 112 4.77 -14.53 -2.74
N PRO A 113 5.00 -15.85 -2.82
CA PRO A 113 4.34 -16.69 -3.79
C PRO A 113 2.82 -16.57 -3.72
N ILE A 114 2.14 -16.79 -4.85
CA ILE A 114 0.68 -16.68 -4.97
C ILE A 114 -0.07 -17.56 -3.96
N THR A 115 0.50 -18.67 -3.56
CA THR A 115 -0.08 -19.60 -2.57
C THR A 115 -0.04 -19.08 -1.13
N THR A 116 0.77 -18.07 -0.85
CA THR A 116 1.01 -17.59 0.53
C THR A 116 0.84 -16.08 0.68
N TYR A 117 0.67 -15.32 -0.42
CA TYR A 117 0.64 -13.85 -0.37
C TYR A 117 -0.47 -13.32 0.54
N ALA A 118 -1.61 -13.99 0.56
CA ALA A 118 -2.76 -13.58 1.38
C ALA A 118 -2.46 -13.59 2.89
N SER A 119 -1.45 -14.35 3.34
CA SER A 119 -1.00 -14.29 4.75
C SER A 119 -0.51 -12.91 5.17
N ASN A 120 -0.22 -12.02 4.22
CA ASN A 120 0.16 -10.64 4.50
C ASN A 120 -0.99 -9.83 5.17
N TYR A 121 -2.24 -10.21 4.95
CA TYR A 121 -3.37 -9.60 5.66
C TYR A 121 -3.28 -9.73 7.18
N ASN A 122 -2.55 -10.72 7.70
CA ASN A 122 -2.31 -10.84 9.14
C ASN A 122 -1.37 -9.76 9.72
N LEU A 123 -0.70 -8.99 8.87
CA LEU A 123 0.28 -7.99 9.27
C LEU A 123 -0.32 -6.60 9.56
N PHE A 124 -1.58 -6.38 9.22
CA PHE A 124 -2.24 -5.09 9.43
C PHE A 124 -3.69 -5.27 9.93
N ASP A 125 -4.24 -4.22 10.49
CA ASP A 125 -5.55 -4.19 11.12
C ASP A 125 -6.59 -3.57 10.17
N VAL A 126 -6.16 -2.59 9.36
CA VAL A 126 -6.98 -1.88 8.38
C VAL A 126 -6.38 -2.10 6.98
N SER A 127 -7.19 -2.55 6.04
CA SER A 127 -6.83 -2.70 4.63
C SER A 127 -7.23 -1.47 3.83
N LEU A 128 -6.33 -0.96 3.01
CA LEU A 128 -6.60 0.11 2.06
C LEU A 128 -6.90 -0.48 0.68
N ALA A 129 -7.97 -0.04 0.05
CA ALA A 129 -8.34 -0.38 -1.31
C ALA A 129 -8.56 0.89 -2.15
N PRO A 130 -7.50 1.68 -2.41
CA PRO A 130 -7.57 2.79 -3.34
C PRO A 130 -7.78 2.28 -4.76
N ILE A 131 -8.63 2.95 -5.50
CA ILE A 131 -8.83 2.72 -6.93
C ILE A 131 -9.13 4.05 -7.60
N LYS A 132 -8.34 4.43 -8.61
CA LYS A 132 -8.56 5.67 -9.34
C LYS A 132 -9.76 5.53 -10.27
N GLU A 133 -10.58 6.55 -10.35
CA GLU A 133 -11.66 6.62 -11.33
C GLU A 133 -11.11 6.56 -12.75
N HIS A 134 -11.40 5.47 -13.45
CA HIS A 134 -10.98 5.20 -14.81
C HIS A 134 -11.80 4.05 -15.38
N VAL A 135 -12.15 4.09 -16.65
CA VAL A 135 -12.97 3.06 -17.32
C VAL A 135 -12.44 1.65 -17.10
N PHE A 136 -11.13 1.45 -17.20
CA PHE A 136 -10.50 0.15 -16.92
C PHE A 136 -10.70 -0.32 -15.48
N ASN A 137 -10.64 0.59 -14.51
CA ASN A 137 -10.82 0.27 -13.11
C ASN A 137 -12.27 -0.04 -12.77
N TYR A 138 -13.22 0.48 -13.52
CA TYR A 138 -14.64 0.20 -13.33
C TYR A 138 -14.99 -1.28 -13.53
N VAL A 139 -14.27 -1.97 -14.43
CA VAL A 139 -14.49 -3.39 -14.76
C VAL A 139 -13.56 -4.35 -14.03
N LYS A 140 -12.74 -3.86 -13.09
CA LYS A 140 -11.92 -4.73 -12.22
C LYS A 140 -12.80 -5.56 -11.28
N SER A 141 -12.22 -6.62 -10.73
CA SER A 141 -12.85 -7.40 -9.66
C SER A 141 -12.75 -6.71 -8.30
N GLN A 142 -13.66 -7.03 -7.40
CA GLN A 142 -13.63 -6.63 -6.00
C GLN A 142 -12.69 -7.48 -5.12
N LEU A 143 -11.65 -8.07 -5.68
CA LEU A 143 -10.79 -9.02 -4.97
C LEU A 143 -10.25 -8.49 -3.64
N LYS A 144 -9.87 -7.21 -3.57
CA LYS A 144 -9.40 -6.59 -2.32
C LYS A 144 -10.46 -6.54 -1.23
N VAL A 145 -11.73 -6.38 -1.60
CA VAL A 145 -12.87 -6.41 -0.68
C VAL A 145 -13.06 -7.83 -0.13
N ILE A 146 -13.07 -8.82 -1.03
CA ILE A 146 -13.22 -10.23 -0.69
C ILE A 146 -12.09 -10.69 0.24
N GLU A 147 -10.84 -10.38 -0.13
CA GLU A 147 -9.67 -10.77 0.66
C GLU A 147 -9.65 -10.12 2.05
N ALA A 148 -9.95 -8.81 2.14
CA ALA A 148 -10.04 -8.12 3.42
C ALA A 148 -11.14 -8.71 4.31
N GLY A 149 -12.32 -8.99 3.75
CA GLY A 149 -13.43 -9.62 4.43
C GLY A 149 -13.11 -11.03 4.93
N PHE A 150 -12.50 -11.87 4.08
CA PHE A 150 -12.06 -13.22 4.44
C PHE A 150 -11.09 -13.21 5.62
N HIS A 151 -10.17 -12.23 5.64
CA HIS A 151 -9.20 -12.06 6.72
C HIS A 151 -9.72 -11.20 7.89
N LYS A 152 -11.01 -10.85 7.90
CA LYS A 152 -11.66 -10.04 8.96
C LYS A 152 -10.94 -8.72 9.23
N LYS A 153 -10.54 -8.03 8.17
CA LYS A 153 -9.87 -6.72 8.28
C LYS A 153 -10.87 -5.59 8.09
N ALA A 154 -10.74 -4.55 8.88
CA ALA A 154 -11.42 -3.30 8.58
C ALA A 154 -10.96 -2.82 7.19
N LEU A 155 -11.90 -2.34 6.37
CA LEU A 155 -11.63 -1.94 4.99
C LEU A 155 -11.94 -0.45 4.82
N ILE A 156 -11.00 0.27 4.22
CA ILE A 156 -11.23 1.61 3.69
C ILE A 156 -11.08 1.49 2.17
N ALA A 157 -12.17 1.68 1.45
CA ALA A 157 -12.26 1.53 0.01
C ALA A 157 -12.67 2.83 -0.67
N GLN A 158 -12.19 3.04 -1.88
CA GLN A 158 -12.69 4.10 -2.75
C GLN A 158 -14.13 3.77 -3.15
N ASP A 159 -15.04 4.76 -3.06
CA ASP A 159 -16.44 4.62 -3.50
C ASP A 159 -16.52 4.70 -5.02
N TYR A 160 -16.03 3.67 -5.69
CA TYR A 160 -15.99 3.60 -7.14
C TYR A 160 -15.98 2.16 -7.67
N GLY A 161 -16.69 1.96 -8.78
CA GLY A 161 -16.62 0.77 -9.63
C GLY A 161 -16.94 -0.54 -8.91
N PRO A 162 -16.00 -1.51 -8.94
CA PRO A 162 -16.28 -2.86 -8.44
C PRO A 162 -16.52 -2.90 -6.93
N TYR A 163 -16.05 -1.91 -6.17
CA TYR A 163 -16.21 -1.92 -4.72
C TYR A 163 -17.64 -1.57 -4.29
N GLN A 164 -18.40 -0.87 -5.14
CA GLN A 164 -19.81 -0.54 -4.90
C GLN A 164 -20.75 -1.76 -4.92
N ILE A 165 -20.27 -2.92 -5.37
CA ILE A 165 -21.09 -4.14 -5.48
C ILE A 165 -21.42 -4.71 -4.10
N ASP A 166 -20.40 -4.90 -3.26
CA ASP A 166 -20.53 -5.58 -1.97
C ASP A 166 -20.22 -4.68 -0.76
N CYS A 167 -19.72 -3.47 -1.01
CA CYS A 167 -19.43 -2.51 0.05
C CYS A 167 -20.67 -1.70 0.41
N ILE A 168 -20.97 -1.65 1.70
CA ILE A 168 -21.99 -0.78 2.29
C ILE A 168 -21.27 0.15 3.25
N ASN A 169 -21.36 1.46 3.01
CA ASN A 169 -20.66 2.42 3.83
C ASN A 169 -21.13 2.36 5.29
N ALA A 170 -20.17 2.24 6.19
CA ALA A 170 -20.43 2.25 7.64
C ALA A 170 -20.77 3.63 8.19
N VAL A 171 -20.55 4.69 7.41
CA VAL A 171 -20.87 6.08 7.79
C VAL A 171 -21.78 6.68 6.73
N GLU A 172 -22.98 7.06 7.13
CA GLU A 172 -23.95 7.78 6.29
C GLU A 172 -23.62 9.28 6.23
N TYR A 173 -24.26 9.98 5.30
CA TYR A 173 -24.17 11.42 5.21
C TYR A 173 -24.48 12.08 6.56
N GLY A 174 -23.65 13.05 6.97
CA GLY A 174 -23.76 13.68 8.29
C GLY A 174 -23.06 12.92 9.43
N GLY A 175 -22.33 11.85 9.14
CA GLY A 175 -21.49 11.14 10.12
C GLY A 175 -22.25 10.12 10.98
N LYS A 176 -23.50 9.81 10.65
CA LYS A 176 -24.28 8.80 11.35
C LYS A 176 -23.79 7.39 11.01
N LEU A 177 -23.69 6.52 12.03
CA LEU A 177 -23.30 5.14 11.81
C LEU A 177 -24.42 4.33 11.16
N ASN A 178 -24.08 3.57 10.13
CA ASN A 178 -24.94 2.62 9.45
C ASN A 178 -24.71 1.22 10.03
N SER A 179 -25.71 0.68 10.72
CA SER A 179 -25.62 -0.66 11.34
C SER A 179 -25.46 -1.82 10.35
N LYS A 180 -25.76 -1.60 9.06
CA LYS A 180 -25.54 -2.55 7.97
C LYS A 180 -24.20 -2.35 7.25
N GLY A 181 -23.48 -1.30 7.61
CA GLY A 181 -22.19 -0.96 6.98
C GLY A 181 -21.14 -2.03 7.25
N ASN A 182 -20.36 -2.37 6.23
CA ASN A 182 -19.30 -3.38 6.29
C ASN A 182 -17.91 -2.84 5.96
N CYS A 183 -17.81 -1.60 5.53
CA CYS A 183 -16.53 -0.92 5.24
C CYS A 183 -16.70 0.60 5.36
N LEU A 184 -15.59 1.32 5.32
CA LEU A 184 -15.60 2.77 5.15
C LEU A 184 -15.33 3.09 3.67
N MET A 185 -16.32 3.67 3.00
CA MET A 185 -16.19 4.13 1.62
C MET A 185 -15.86 5.62 1.58
N VAL A 186 -14.93 5.99 0.72
CA VAL A 186 -14.45 7.37 0.58
C VAL A 186 -14.48 7.80 -0.89
N GLU A 187 -14.89 9.04 -1.14
CA GLU A 187 -14.86 9.66 -2.46
C GLU A 187 -13.53 10.39 -2.66
N THR A 188 -13.04 10.40 -3.90
CA THR A 188 -11.95 11.30 -4.30
C THR A 188 -12.53 12.70 -4.46
N ARG A 189 -11.97 13.66 -3.76
CA ARG A 189 -12.27 15.09 -3.96
C ARG A 189 -11.24 15.74 -4.86
#